data_5f2170ae9fd214d3b8004b65eec10ad1
#
_entry.id   5f2170ae9fd214d3b8004b65eec10ad1
#
_cell.length_a   1.000
_cell.length_b   1.000
_cell.length_c   1.000
_cell.angle_alpha   90.00
_cell.angle_beta   90.00
_cell.angle_gamma   90.00
#
_symmetry.space_group_name_H-M   'P 1'
#
loop_
_entity.id
_entity.type
_entity.pdbx_description
1 polymer ?
#
loop_
_entity_poly.entity_id
_entity_poly.type
_entity_poly.pdbx_seq_one_letter_code
_entity_poly.pdbx_strand_id
1 'polypeptide(L)'
;QEKERQEQERIARMKSLGDILVLTPKEFEELTGKILEANGFHDVQIVGGSGDLGIDIFAWDQFGYKHAVQCKRYAPGNTVGSPTMQTFFGMMFHHQVQKGIFVTTSTFSRPAIDLAIQRDIQLIDGNQLIELLERLQQSSPLNSSLKIADKNQ
;
A
#
# COMPACT_ATOMS: atom_id res chain seq x y z
N GLN A 1 -9.55 -3.04 -19.74
CA GLN A 1 -9.13 -4.45 -19.86
C GLN A 1 -7.66 -4.56 -20.24
N GLU A 2 -7.26 -3.86 -21.29
CA GLU A 2 -5.86 -3.84 -21.69
C GLU A 2 -5.00 -3.19 -20.64
N LYS A 3 -5.46 -2.09 -20.06
CA LYS A 3 -4.77 -1.38 -19.00
C LYS A 3 -4.61 -2.27 -17.76
N GLU A 4 -5.64 -3.00 -17.41
CA GLU A 4 -5.61 -3.89 -16.25
C GLU A 4 -4.66 -5.08 -16.49
N ARG A 5 -4.64 -5.62 -17.72
CA ARG A 5 -3.71 -6.67 -18.09
C ARG A 5 -2.26 -6.20 -18.00
N GLN A 6 -1.99 -4.99 -18.50
CA GLN A 6 -0.65 -4.41 -18.43
C GLN A 6 -0.21 -4.19 -16.99
N GLU A 7 -1.13 -3.76 -16.13
CA GLU A 7 -0.85 -3.60 -14.71
C GLU A 7 -0.51 -4.94 -14.06
N GLN A 8 -1.29 -5.97 -14.34
CA GLN A 8 -1.02 -7.31 -13.80
C GLN A 8 0.34 -7.85 -14.26
N GLU A 9 0.68 -7.64 -15.53
CA GLU A 9 1.97 -8.07 -16.05
C GLU A 9 3.12 -7.31 -15.41
N ARG A 10 2.95 -6.01 -15.20
CA ARG A 10 3.96 -5.20 -14.52
C ARG A 10 4.20 -5.67 -13.10
N ILE A 11 3.12 -5.90 -12.35
CA ILE A 11 3.21 -6.37 -10.97
C ILE A 11 3.89 -7.75 -10.93
N ALA A 12 3.56 -8.62 -11.84
CA ALA A 12 4.13 -9.98 -11.87
C ALA A 12 5.64 -9.97 -12.09
N ARG A 13 6.19 -8.92 -12.71
CA ARG A 13 7.63 -8.82 -12.98
C ARG A 13 8.42 -8.14 -11.86
N MET A 14 7.76 -7.48 -10.93
CA MET A 14 8.45 -6.79 -9.85
C MET A 14 9.02 -7.78 -8.85
N LYS A 15 10.27 -7.60 -8.44
CA LYS A 15 10.98 -8.52 -7.56
C LYS A 15 11.63 -7.87 -6.36
N SER A 16 11.76 -6.55 -6.36
CA SER A 16 12.54 -5.86 -5.34
C SER A 16 11.94 -4.51 -5.02
N LEU A 17 12.42 -3.93 -3.93
CA LEU A 17 12.05 -2.58 -3.56
C LEU A 17 12.46 -1.57 -4.64
N GLY A 18 13.60 -1.84 -5.33
CA GLY A 18 14.02 -1.00 -6.43
C GLY A 18 13.01 -0.91 -7.56
N ASP A 19 12.32 -2.02 -7.84
CA ASP A 19 11.26 -2.03 -8.86
C ASP A 19 10.08 -1.16 -8.43
N ILE A 20 9.76 -1.14 -7.15
CA ILE A 20 8.69 -0.29 -6.62
C ILE A 20 9.09 1.18 -6.69
N LEU A 21 10.36 1.48 -6.43
CA LEU A 21 10.85 2.85 -6.39
C LEU A 21 10.81 3.54 -7.75
N VAL A 22 10.74 2.80 -8.86
CA VAL A 22 10.64 3.40 -10.19
C VAL A 22 9.20 3.61 -10.65
N LEU A 23 8.23 3.17 -9.87
CA LEU A 23 6.81 3.41 -10.17
C LEU A 23 6.52 4.91 -10.05
N THR A 24 5.56 5.38 -10.86
CA THR A 24 5.01 6.71 -10.63
C THR A 24 4.21 6.72 -9.34
N PRO A 25 3.95 7.90 -8.75
CA PRO A 25 3.08 7.96 -7.56
C PRO A 25 1.73 7.28 -7.79
N LYS A 26 1.13 7.48 -8.95
CA LYS A 26 -0.15 6.85 -9.27
C LYS A 26 -0.02 5.34 -9.35
N GLU A 27 1.04 4.85 -10.00
CA GLU A 27 1.29 3.41 -10.09
C GLU A 27 1.52 2.79 -8.73
N PHE A 28 2.18 3.50 -7.83
CA PHE A 28 2.39 3.03 -6.46
C PHE A 28 1.06 2.95 -5.70
N GLU A 29 0.19 3.94 -5.88
CA GLU A 29 -1.14 3.90 -5.28
C GLU A 29 -1.98 2.75 -5.83
N GLU A 30 -1.91 2.51 -7.13
CA GLU A 30 -2.61 1.38 -7.75
C GLU A 30 -2.09 0.04 -7.23
N LEU A 31 -0.78 -0.11 -7.07
CA LEU A 31 -0.19 -1.31 -6.46
C LEU A 31 -0.70 -1.49 -5.03
N THR A 32 -0.69 -0.42 -4.24
CA THR A 32 -1.19 -0.45 -2.87
C THR A 32 -2.64 -0.88 -2.85
N GLY A 33 -3.46 -0.36 -3.76
CA GLY A 33 -4.85 -0.75 -3.87
C GLY A 33 -5.03 -2.25 -4.14
N LYS A 34 -4.21 -2.82 -5.02
CA LYS A 34 -4.24 -4.25 -5.31
C LYS A 34 -3.84 -5.09 -4.10
N ILE A 35 -2.84 -4.63 -3.37
CA ILE A 35 -2.42 -5.29 -2.13
C ILE A 35 -3.55 -5.27 -1.11
N LEU A 36 -4.24 -4.14 -0.96
CA LEU A 36 -5.36 -4.04 -0.03
C LEU A 36 -6.48 -5.01 -0.42
N GLU A 37 -6.83 -5.06 -1.69
CA GLU A 37 -7.85 -5.99 -2.18
C GLU A 37 -7.48 -7.45 -1.88
N ALA A 38 -6.22 -7.81 -2.09
CA ALA A 38 -5.73 -9.16 -1.81
C ALA A 38 -5.78 -9.48 -0.31
N ASN A 39 -5.86 -8.47 0.55
CA ASN A 39 -5.90 -8.64 2.00
C ASN A 39 -7.29 -8.40 2.59
N GLY A 40 -8.33 -8.50 1.78
CA GLY A 40 -9.70 -8.48 2.27
C GLY A 40 -10.39 -7.11 2.25
N PHE A 41 -9.74 -6.09 1.75
CA PHE A 41 -10.36 -4.78 1.60
C PHE A 41 -11.20 -4.74 0.33
N HIS A 42 -12.25 -3.94 0.36
CA HIS A 42 -13.13 -3.76 -0.80
C HIS A 42 -13.47 -2.27 -0.97
N ASP A 43 -14.10 -1.96 -2.10
CA ASP A 43 -14.47 -0.59 -2.46
C ASP A 43 -13.26 0.35 -2.40
N VAL A 44 -12.13 -0.13 -2.91
CA VAL A 44 -10.89 0.62 -2.92
C VAL A 44 -11.02 1.81 -3.88
N GLN A 45 -10.89 3.02 -3.34
CA GLN A 45 -11.03 4.27 -4.08
C GLN A 45 -9.70 5.01 -4.06
N ILE A 46 -9.06 5.08 -5.20
CA ILE A 46 -7.82 5.84 -5.34
C ILE A 46 -8.24 7.28 -5.62
N VAL A 47 -8.05 8.13 -4.61
CA VAL A 47 -8.48 9.52 -4.67
C VAL A 47 -7.32 10.47 -4.89
N GLY A 48 -6.10 9.97 -4.86
CA GLY A 48 -4.83 10.69 -4.98
C GLY A 48 -4.91 12.03 -5.66
N GLY A 49 -3.84 12.55 -6.02
CA GLY A 49 -3.81 13.81 -6.70
C GLY A 49 -3.09 14.84 -5.90
N SER A 50 -3.44 16.07 -6.09
CA SER A 50 -2.70 17.22 -5.60
C SER A 50 -2.54 17.28 -4.10
N GLY A 51 -2.95 16.28 -3.42
CA GLY A 51 -3.06 16.39 -2.01
C GLY A 51 -1.82 16.07 -1.25
N ASP A 52 -0.89 16.91 -1.27
CA ASP A 52 0.26 16.75 -0.40
C ASP A 52 -0.13 16.51 1.04
N LEU A 53 -1.31 16.97 1.41
CA LEU A 53 -1.86 16.80 2.73
C LEU A 53 -3.00 15.81 2.73
N GLY A 54 -3.29 15.24 1.56
CA GLY A 54 -4.47 14.43 1.39
C GLY A 54 -4.25 12.97 1.71
N ILE A 55 -5.34 12.27 1.62
CA ILE A 55 -5.38 10.83 1.70
C ILE A 55 -5.33 10.31 0.27
N ASP A 56 -4.54 9.27 0.03
CA ASP A 56 -4.37 8.74 -1.33
C ASP A 56 -5.43 7.72 -1.68
N ILE A 57 -5.88 6.94 -0.71
CA ILE A 57 -6.83 5.86 -0.94
C ILE A 57 -7.82 5.81 0.22
N PHE A 58 -9.08 5.51 -0.10
CA PHE A 58 -10.06 5.04 0.88
C PHE A 58 -10.41 3.59 0.56
N ALA A 59 -10.57 2.78 1.58
CA ALA A 59 -10.94 1.38 1.42
C ALA A 59 -11.69 0.90 2.65
N TRP A 60 -12.50 -0.16 2.49
CA TRP A 60 -13.28 -0.72 3.60
C TRP A 60 -12.77 -2.13 3.90
N ASP A 61 -12.58 -2.44 5.17
CA ASP A 61 -12.15 -3.77 5.56
C ASP A 61 -13.34 -4.76 5.56
N GLN A 62 -13.04 -6.02 5.85
CA GLN A 62 -14.04 -7.08 5.81
C GLN A 62 -15.15 -6.90 6.87
N PHE A 63 -14.91 -6.05 7.87
CA PHE A 63 -15.89 -5.77 8.92
C PHE A 63 -16.68 -4.49 8.65
N GLY A 64 -16.43 -3.82 7.53
CA GLY A 64 -17.16 -2.62 7.14
C GLY A 64 -16.54 -1.32 7.63
N TYR A 65 -15.36 -1.34 8.23
CA TYR A 65 -14.69 -0.12 8.68
C TYR A 65 -13.94 0.56 7.54
N LYS A 66 -14.17 1.86 7.42
CA LYS A 66 -13.47 2.68 6.43
C LYS A 66 -12.06 2.99 6.91
N HIS A 67 -11.10 2.84 6.02
CA HIS A 67 -9.71 3.16 6.26
C HIS A 67 -9.26 4.27 5.32
N ALA A 68 -8.47 5.19 5.86
CA ALA A 68 -7.73 6.17 5.06
C ALA A 68 -6.33 5.63 4.87
N VAL A 69 -5.79 5.75 3.67
CA VAL A 69 -4.47 5.20 3.34
C VAL A 69 -3.62 6.29 2.73
N GLN A 70 -2.40 6.42 3.23
CA GLN A 70 -1.40 7.31 2.63
C GLN A 70 -0.21 6.49 2.18
N CYS A 71 0.32 6.85 1.00
CA CYS A 71 1.45 6.19 0.37
C CYS A 71 2.58 7.20 0.24
N LYS A 72 3.77 6.87 0.77
CA LYS A 72 4.97 7.68 0.65
C LYS A 72 6.10 6.86 0.10
N ARG A 73 6.45 7.11 -1.15
CA ARG A 73 7.53 6.41 -1.83
C ARG A 73 8.83 7.15 -1.56
N TYR A 74 9.46 6.84 -0.44
CA TYR A 74 10.72 7.46 -0.03
C TYR A 74 11.90 6.59 -0.42
N ALA A 75 13.01 7.22 -0.77
CA ALA A 75 14.28 6.52 -0.97
C ALA A 75 14.73 5.87 0.35
N PRO A 76 15.45 4.72 0.25
CA PRO A 76 16.00 4.09 1.46
C PRO A 76 16.82 5.08 2.27
N GLY A 77 16.61 5.06 3.58
CA GLY A 77 17.27 6.01 4.48
C GLY A 77 16.46 7.25 4.80
N ASN A 78 15.43 7.56 4.02
CA ASN A 78 14.53 8.68 4.31
C ASN A 78 13.36 8.17 5.14
N THR A 79 13.51 8.25 6.44
CA THR A 79 12.56 7.70 7.40
C THR A 79 11.32 8.59 7.52
N VAL A 80 10.14 7.96 7.61
CA VAL A 80 8.90 8.68 7.89
C VAL A 80 8.86 9.03 9.37
N GLY A 81 8.82 10.32 9.67
CA GLY A 81 8.86 10.82 11.05
C GLY A 81 7.50 11.16 11.61
N SER A 82 7.49 11.55 12.88
CA SER A 82 6.25 11.89 13.57
C SER A 82 5.52 13.09 12.98
N PRO A 83 6.20 14.15 12.47
CA PRO A 83 5.46 15.25 11.85
C PRO A 83 4.60 14.79 10.67
N THR A 84 5.14 13.91 9.82
CA THR A 84 4.38 13.36 8.69
C THR A 84 3.22 12.52 9.19
N MET A 85 3.43 11.72 10.23
CA MET A 85 2.38 10.89 10.81
C MET A 85 1.28 11.74 11.43
N GLN A 86 1.65 12.84 12.11
CA GLN A 86 0.70 13.76 12.69
C GLN A 86 -0.17 14.42 11.61
N THR A 87 0.44 14.79 10.48
CA THR A 87 -0.30 15.36 9.36
C THR A 87 -1.31 14.35 8.83
N PHE A 88 -0.91 13.09 8.68
CA PHE A 88 -1.81 12.03 8.23
C PHE A 88 -2.97 11.84 9.20
N PHE A 89 -2.68 11.77 10.49
CA PHE A 89 -3.74 11.65 11.50
C PHE A 89 -4.69 12.84 11.45
N GLY A 90 -4.17 14.06 11.27
CA GLY A 90 -5.00 15.24 11.12
C GLY A 90 -5.96 15.15 9.94
N MET A 91 -5.49 14.58 8.82
CA MET A 91 -6.34 14.39 7.65
C MET A 91 -7.37 13.29 7.87
N MET A 92 -7.02 12.22 8.59
CA MET A 92 -8.00 11.22 9.01
C MET A 92 -9.13 11.86 9.81
N PHE A 93 -8.75 12.70 10.77
CA PHE A 93 -9.71 13.42 11.60
C PHE A 93 -10.61 14.33 10.75
N HIS A 94 -10.00 15.07 9.83
CA HIS A 94 -10.72 15.96 8.94
C HIS A 94 -11.78 15.21 8.12
N HIS A 95 -11.44 14.01 7.63
CA HIS A 95 -12.35 13.19 6.83
C HIS A 95 -13.24 12.29 7.69
N GLN A 96 -13.15 12.39 9.02
CA GLN A 96 -13.94 11.60 9.96
C GLN A 96 -13.73 10.08 9.77
N VAL A 97 -12.49 9.70 9.49
CA VAL A 97 -12.09 8.30 9.35
C VAL A 97 -11.24 7.95 10.57
N GLN A 98 -11.58 6.85 11.24
CA GLN A 98 -10.95 6.47 12.50
C GLN A 98 -9.80 5.48 12.34
N LYS A 99 -9.72 4.80 11.21
CA LYS A 99 -8.67 3.81 10.96
C LYS A 99 -7.80 4.26 9.79
N GLY A 100 -6.50 4.04 9.93
CA GLY A 100 -5.56 4.45 8.91
C GLY A 100 -4.55 3.37 8.56
N ILE A 101 -4.00 3.48 7.37
CA ILE A 101 -2.88 2.66 6.92
C ILE A 101 -1.87 3.61 6.28
N PHE A 102 -0.63 3.56 6.75
CA PHE A 102 0.44 4.35 6.15
C PHE A 102 1.45 3.40 5.52
N VAL A 103 1.66 3.53 4.21
CA VAL A 103 2.52 2.66 3.43
C VAL A 103 3.74 3.46 2.97
N THR A 104 4.93 2.93 3.19
CA THR A 104 6.14 3.55 2.69
C THR A 104 7.11 2.51 2.14
N THR A 105 7.96 2.92 1.24
CA THR A 105 9.06 2.10 0.73
C THR A 105 10.28 2.15 1.66
N SER A 106 10.24 2.99 2.69
CA SER A 106 11.33 3.19 3.63
C SER A 106 10.97 2.60 5.01
N THR A 107 11.29 3.33 6.06
CA THR A 107 11.06 2.92 7.45
C THR A 107 10.35 4.04 8.20
N PHE A 108 9.91 3.74 9.41
CA PHE A 108 9.27 4.71 10.30
C PHE A 108 10.17 4.97 11.50
N SER A 109 10.21 6.22 11.94
CA SER A 109 10.91 6.54 13.17
C SER A 109 10.15 5.99 14.38
N ARG A 110 10.84 5.85 15.49
CA ARG A 110 10.19 5.37 16.72
C ARG A 110 9.04 6.28 17.16
N PRO A 111 9.18 7.61 17.14
CA PRO A 111 8.05 8.47 17.48
C PRO A 111 6.86 8.31 16.51
N ALA A 112 7.11 8.07 15.22
CA ALA A 112 6.03 7.82 14.26
C ALA A 112 5.31 6.52 14.59
N ILE A 113 6.04 5.47 14.93
CA ILE A 113 5.46 4.17 15.32
C ILE A 113 4.60 4.33 16.56
N ASP A 114 5.11 5.04 17.57
CA ASP A 114 4.37 5.23 18.83
C ASP A 114 3.07 6.00 18.59
N LEU A 115 3.11 7.02 17.74
CA LEU A 115 1.91 7.79 17.40
C LEU A 115 0.90 6.92 16.65
N ALA A 116 1.37 6.11 15.71
CA ALA A 116 0.50 5.23 14.91
C ALA A 116 -0.23 4.23 15.80
N ILE A 117 0.46 3.64 16.76
CA ILE A 117 -0.15 2.69 17.71
C ILE A 117 -1.28 3.37 18.48
N GLN A 118 -1.07 4.60 18.92
CA GLN A 118 -2.06 5.33 19.71
C GLN A 118 -3.28 5.76 18.89
N ARG A 119 -3.14 5.83 17.56
CA ARG A 119 -4.15 6.42 16.69
C ARG A 119 -4.82 5.42 15.73
N ASP A 120 -4.63 4.14 15.99
CA ASP A 120 -5.20 3.06 15.15
C ASP A 120 -4.77 3.22 13.69
N ILE A 121 -3.48 3.46 13.49
CA ILE A 121 -2.85 3.51 12.17
C ILE A 121 -1.95 2.30 12.02
N GLN A 122 -2.23 1.49 11.02
CA GLN A 122 -1.39 0.36 10.67
C GLN A 122 -0.24 0.85 9.79
N LEU A 123 0.96 0.35 10.04
CA LEU A 123 2.14 0.73 9.27
C LEU A 123 2.59 -0.41 8.39
N ILE A 124 2.95 -0.08 7.16
CA ILE A 124 3.53 -1.01 6.20
C ILE A 124 4.83 -0.36 5.71
N ASP A 125 5.96 -0.89 6.16
CA ASP A 125 7.27 -0.38 5.74
C ASP A 125 7.75 -1.11 4.48
N GLY A 126 8.97 -0.76 4.01
CA GLY A 126 9.51 -1.33 2.80
C GLY A 126 9.65 -2.84 2.83
N ASN A 127 10.07 -3.41 3.97
CA ASN A 127 10.23 -4.85 4.10
C ASN A 127 8.87 -5.56 4.05
N GLN A 128 7.89 -5.04 4.77
CA GLN A 128 6.54 -5.58 4.76
C GLN A 128 5.89 -5.44 3.38
N LEU A 129 6.19 -4.34 2.70
CA LEU A 129 5.66 -4.10 1.35
C LEU A 129 6.15 -5.17 0.38
N ILE A 130 7.42 -5.56 0.47
CA ILE A 130 7.98 -6.63 -0.37
C ILE A 130 7.29 -7.97 -0.07
N GLU A 131 7.08 -8.28 1.20
CA GLU A 131 6.35 -9.49 1.58
C GLU A 131 4.94 -9.52 1.00
N LEU A 132 4.25 -8.38 1.08
CA LEU A 132 2.89 -8.26 0.53
C LEU A 132 2.90 -8.36 -0.99
N LEU A 133 3.92 -7.79 -1.64
CA LEU A 133 4.08 -7.93 -3.08
C LEU A 133 4.27 -9.39 -3.49
N GLU A 134 5.11 -10.12 -2.77
CA GLU A 134 5.33 -11.54 -3.05
C GLU A 134 4.05 -12.35 -2.91
N ARG A 135 3.25 -12.09 -1.88
CA ARG A 135 1.96 -12.75 -1.71
C ARG A 135 1.00 -12.40 -2.82
N LEU A 136 0.98 -11.14 -3.25
CA LEU A 136 0.15 -10.71 -4.36
C LEU A 136 0.53 -11.44 -5.64
N GLN A 137 1.81 -11.59 -5.90
CA GLN A 137 2.32 -12.31 -7.07
C GLN A 137 1.92 -13.79 -7.03
N GLN A 138 1.95 -14.41 -5.87
CA GLN A 138 1.59 -15.81 -5.70
C GLN A 138 0.10 -16.05 -5.95
N SER A 139 -0.75 -15.08 -5.64
CA SER A 139 -2.20 -15.19 -5.84
C SER A 139 -2.62 -14.72 -7.23
N SER A 140 -1.69 -14.20 -8.04
CA SER A 140 -1.96 -13.73 -9.39
C SER A 140 -2.32 -14.90 -10.31
N PRO A 141 -3.26 -14.75 -11.25
CA PRO A 141 -3.56 -15.79 -12.24
C PRO A 141 -2.33 -16.24 -13.01
N LEU A 142 -1.40 -15.33 -13.33
CA LEU A 142 -0.19 -15.68 -14.06
C LEU A 142 0.69 -16.64 -13.26
N ASN A 143 0.89 -16.35 -11.97
CA ASN A 143 1.71 -17.21 -11.11
C ASN A 143 1.00 -18.50 -10.72
N SER A 144 -0.31 -18.47 -10.60
CA SER A 144 -1.07 -19.68 -10.32
C SER A 144 -0.89 -20.71 -11.42
N SER A 145 -0.88 -20.28 -12.67
CA SER A 145 -0.63 -21.16 -13.81
C SER A 145 0.76 -21.78 -13.75
N LEU A 146 1.76 -21.00 -13.39
CA LEU A 146 3.13 -21.50 -13.26
C LEU A 146 3.25 -22.51 -12.12
N LYS A 147 2.58 -22.28 -11.00
CA LYS A 147 2.58 -23.19 -9.86
C LYS A 147 1.95 -24.54 -10.21
N ILE A 148 0.87 -24.52 -10.96
CA ILE A 148 0.20 -25.76 -11.41
C ILE A 148 1.16 -26.56 -12.28
N ALA A 149 1.88 -25.90 -13.19
CA ALA A 149 2.87 -26.57 -14.04
C ALA A 149 3.98 -27.21 -13.21
N ASP A 150 4.49 -26.52 -12.20
CA ASP A 150 5.54 -27.04 -11.32
C ASP A 150 5.06 -28.26 -10.54
N LYS A 151 3.81 -28.26 -10.08
CA LYS A 151 3.26 -29.38 -9.32
C LYS A 151 3.10 -30.65 -10.16
N ASN A 152 3.01 -30.52 -11.46
CA ASN A 152 2.84 -31.64 -12.35
C ASN A 152 4.16 -32.22 -12.84
N GLN A 153 5.26 -31.69 -12.41
CA GLN A 153 6.59 -32.20 -12.68
C GLN A 153 7.12 -33.00 -11.48
#